data_74936839ae97dd32b7c8c67a41a303bc
#
_entry.id   74936839ae97dd32b7c8c67a41a303bc
#
_cell.length_a   1.000
_cell.length_b   1.000
_cell.length_c   1.000
_cell.angle_alpha   90.00
_cell.angle_beta   90.00
_cell.angle_gamma   90.00
#
_symmetry.space_group_name_H-M   'P 1'
#
loop_
_entity.id
_entity.type
_entity.pdbx_description
1 polymer ?
#
loop_
_entity_poly.entity_id
_entity_poly.type
_entity_poly.pdbx_seq_one_letter_code
_entity_poly.pdbx_strand_id
1 'polypeptide(L)'
;MAWGRDEGHRFGGVEFRVNGHELGHLHGDRVADLPFPVRMREELVAAGEAQVHHVLPQTGWVSYRIRDDGDVVGTLGLFRKNYERLTERKGAEA
;
A
#
# COMPACT_ATOMS: atom_id res chain seq x y z
N MET A 1 -11.44 -7.44 -6.55
CA MET A 1 -10.66 -6.20 -6.47
C MET A 1 -11.03 -5.31 -7.64
N ALA A 2 -11.31 -4.07 -7.35
CA ALA A 2 -11.67 -3.14 -8.39
C ALA A 2 -10.42 -2.47 -8.93
N TRP A 3 -10.38 -2.34 -10.23
CA TRP A 3 -9.34 -1.57 -10.89
C TRP A 3 -9.89 -0.20 -11.15
N GLY A 4 -9.10 0.78 -10.85
CA GLY A 4 -9.59 2.11 -11.08
C GLY A 4 -8.48 3.03 -11.44
N ARG A 5 -8.69 3.74 -12.52
CA ARG A 5 -7.90 4.92 -12.75
C ARG A 5 -8.55 5.99 -11.91
N ASP A 6 -7.78 6.54 -11.02
CA ASP A 6 -8.32 7.59 -10.19
C ASP A 6 -8.29 8.90 -10.98
N GLU A 7 -9.45 9.36 -11.33
CA GLU A 7 -9.56 10.58 -12.10
C GLU A 7 -9.03 11.78 -11.35
N GLY A 8 -8.99 11.68 -10.02
CA GLY A 8 -8.46 12.75 -9.23
C GLY A 8 -6.94 12.78 -9.14
N HIS A 9 -6.29 11.73 -9.59
CA HIS A 9 -4.83 11.69 -9.56
C HIS A 9 -4.28 12.43 -10.75
N ARG A 10 -3.83 13.62 -10.49
CA ARG A 10 -3.36 14.50 -11.57
C ARG A 10 -2.08 14.00 -12.20
N PHE A 11 -1.41 13.10 -11.55
CA PHE A 11 -0.10 12.66 -11.98
C PHE A 11 -0.12 11.27 -12.58
N GLY A 12 -1.31 10.80 -12.96
CA GLY A 12 -1.40 9.56 -13.69
C GLY A 12 -1.21 8.30 -12.87
N GLY A 13 -1.46 8.38 -11.59
CA GLY A 13 -1.35 7.20 -10.75
C GLY A 13 -2.50 6.25 -10.94
N VAL A 14 -2.31 5.03 -10.48
CA VAL A 14 -3.33 3.98 -10.51
C VAL A 14 -3.67 3.61 -9.08
N GLU A 15 -4.94 3.67 -8.76
CA GLU A 15 -5.41 3.32 -7.43
C GLU A 15 -6.07 1.96 -7.47
N PHE A 16 -5.78 1.13 -6.47
CA PHE A 16 -6.39 -0.18 -6.31
C PHE A 16 -7.26 -0.14 -5.06
N ARG A 17 -8.46 -0.69 -5.18
CA ARG A 17 -9.41 -0.68 -4.07
C ARG A 17 -9.97 -2.07 -3.85
N VAL A 18 -10.35 -2.34 -2.60
CA VAL A 18 -11.00 -3.59 -2.25
C VAL A 18 -12.02 -3.31 -1.15
N ASN A 19 -13.23 -3.80 -1.32
CA ASN A 19 -14.31 -3.64 -0.33
C ASN A 19 -14.52 -2.19 0.06
N GLY A 20 -14.41 -1.28 -0.91
CA GLY A 20 -14.64 0.13 -0.65
C GLY A 20 -13.47 0.86 -0.02
N HIS A 21 -12.38 0.17 0.26
CA HIS A 21 -11.20 0.77 0.87
C HIS A 21 -10.07 0.85 -0.13
N GLU A 22 -9.24 1.86 0.01
CA GLU A 22 -8.07 1.93 -0.82
C GLU A 22 -7.06 0.91 -0.35
N LEU A 23 -6.59 0.10 -1.30
CA LEU A 23 -5.54 -0.88 -1.05
C LEU A 23 -4.17 -0.23 -1.17
N GLY A 24 -4.05 0.67 -2.11
CA GLY A 24 -2.80 1.38 -2.38
C GLY A 24 -2.84 1.96 -3.76
N HIS A 25 -1.81 2.71 -4.10
CA HIS A 25 -1.72 3.25 -5.45
C HIS A 25 -0.27 3.28 -5.91
N LEU A 26 -0.11 3.32 -7.22
CA LEU A 26 1.19 3.38 -7.87
C LEU A 26 1.33 4.71 -8.58
N HIS A 27 2.50 5.31 -8.44
CA HIS A 27 2.87 6.49 -9.20
C HIS A 27 3.79 6.03 -10.32
N GLY A 28 3.22 5.81 -11.49
CA GLY A 28 3.96 5.18 -12.56
C GLY A 28 4.34 3.78 -12.16
N ASP A 29 5.58 3.41 -12.41
CA ASP A 29 6.09 2.11 -12.00
C ASP A 29 7.23 2.28 -11.00
N ARG A 30 7.26 3.39 -10.29
CA ARG A 30 8.41 3.72 -9.45
C ARG A 30 8.13 3.76 -7.97
N VAL A 31 6.93 4.17 -7.57
CA VAL A 31 6.62 4.31 -6.15
C VAL A 31 5.25 3.75 -5.89
N ALA A 32 5.16 2.92 -4.87
CA ALA A 32 3.89 2.41 -4.36
C ALA A 32 3.63 3.06 -3.01
N ASP A 33 2.41 3.53 -2.80
CA ASP A 33 1.98 4.08 -1.53
C ASP A 33 0.79 3.27 -1.06
N LEU A 34 0.84 2.84 0.20
CA LEU A 34 -0.21 1.98 0.76
C LEU A 34 -0.59 2.47 2.15
N PRO A 35 -1.89 2.47 2.46
CA PRO A 35 -2.35 2.87 3.80
C PRO A 35 -2.41 1.65 4.72
N PHE A 36 -1.75 1.74 5.86
CA PHE A 36 -1.80 0.73 6.91
C PHE A 36 -2.19 1.41 8.22
N PRO A 37 -2.64 0.65 9.21
CA PRO A 37 -2.71 1.19 10.55
C PRO A 37 -1.31 1.60 11.01
N VAL A 38 -1.24 2.62 11.85
CA VAL A 38 0.05 3.17 12.27
C VAL A 38 0.94 2.09 12.88
N ARG A 39 0.36 1.17 13.66
CA ARG A 39 1.16 0.10 14.25
C ARG A 39 1.83 -0.74 13.18
N MET A 40 1.09 -1.10 12.14
CA MET A 40 1.67 -1.89 11.07
C MET A 40 2.73 -1.11 10.32
N ARG A 41 2.47 0.19 10.09
CA ARG A 41 3.48 1.03 9.47
C ARG A 41 4.78 0.99 10.26
N GLU A 42 4.68 1.11 11.58
CA GLU A 42 5.87 1.07 12.42
C GLU A 42 6.62 -0.24 12.28
N GLU A 43 5.88 -1.34 12.24
CA GLU A 43 6.51 -2.64 12.09
C GLU A 43 7.19 -2.79 10.73
N LEU A 44 6.50 -2.35 9.68
CA LEU A 44 7.04 -2.48 8.33
C LEU A 44 8.29 -1.63 8.15
N VAL A 45 8.27 -0.42 8.69
CA VAL A 45 9.42 0.46 8.56
C VAL A 45 10.59 -0.07 9.39
N ALA A 46 10.31 -0.55 10.60
CA ALA A 46 11.35 -1.10 11.44
C ALA A 46 11.99 -2.34 10.83
N ALA A 47 11.21 -3.13 10.11
CA ALA A 47 11.72 -4.32 9.45
C ALA A 47 12.41 -4.02 8.12
N GLY A 48 12.39 -2.77 7.68
CA GLY A 48 13.01 -2.41 6.41
C GLY A 48 12.18 -2.80 5.21
N GLU A 49 10.88 -3.12 5.41
CA GLU A 49 10.03 -3.56 4.32
C GLU A 49 9.32 -2.41 3.62
N ALA A 50 9.34 -1.23 4.20
CA ALA A 50 8.75 -0.04 3.61
C ALA A 50 9.37 1.19 4.24
N GLN A 51 9.09 2.35 3.65
CA GLN A 51 9.53 3.62 4.21
C GLN A 51 8.32 4.43 4.64
N VAL A 52 8.53 5.40 5.52
CA VAL A 52 7.46 6.33 5.87
C VAL A 52 7.06 7.08 4.61
N HIS A 53 5.80 7.49 4.57
CA HIS A 53 5.30 8.22 3.42
C HIS A 53 6.02 9.58 3.33
N HIS A 54 6.42 9.94 2.12
CA HIS A 54 7.26 11.12 1.92
C HIS A 54 6.53 12.43 2.23
N VAL A 55 5.21 12.42 2.16
CA VAL A 55 4.41 13.62 2.46
C VAL A 55 3.70 13.47 3.79
N LEU A 56 3.31 12.25 4.15
CA LEU A 56 2.51 12.01 5.34
C LEU A 56 3.23 11.04 6.29
N PRO A 57 4.40 11.42 6.80
CA PRO A 57 5.24 10.46 7.53
C PRO A 57 4.66 10.04 8.87
N GLN A 58 3.70 10.78 9.41
CA GLN A 58 3.14 10.45 10.71
C GLN A 58 1.83 9.71 10.62
N THR A 59 1.40 9.38 9.40
CA THR A 59 0.20 8.59 9.20
C THR A 59 0.57 7.12 9.05
N GLY A 60 -0.44 6.27 8.84
CA GLY A 60 -0.19 4.87 8.56
C GLY A 60 0.28 4.61 7.13
N TRP A 61 0.29 5.62 6.27
CA TRP A 61 0.74 5.44 4.91
C TRP A 61 2.22 5.11 4.87
N VAL A 62 2.57 4.18 3.99
CA VAL A 62 3.97 3.84 3.73
C VAL A 62 4.24 4.03 2.25
N SER A 63 5.50 4.19 1.93
CA SER A 63 5.97 4.28 0.55
C SER A 63 6.97 3.16 0.30
N TYR A 64 7.04 2.71 -0.94
CA TYR A 64 8.00 1.71 -1.35
C TYR A 64 8.48 2.07 -2.74
N ARG A 65 9.77 2.31 -2.85
CA ARG A 65 10.37 2.70 -4.12
C ARG A 65 10.70 1.45 -4.91
N ILE A 66 10.26 1.42 -6.15
CA ILE A 66 10.45 0.27 -7.04
C ILE A 66 11.61 0.61 -7.98
N ARG A 67 12.72 -0.05 -7.80
CA ARG A 67 13.93 0.22 -8.56
C ARG A 67 14.30 -0.93 -9.47
N ASP A 68 13.91 -2.15 -9.12
CA ASP A 68 14.27 -3.33 -9.88
C ASP A 68 13.24 -4.43 -9.64
N ASP A 69 13.49 -5.59 -10.24
CA ASP A 69 12.53 -6.69 -10.14
C ASP A 69 12.35 -7.19 -8.72
N GLY A 70 13.39 -7.12 -7.91
CA GLY A 70 13.27 -7.52 -6.51
C GLY A 70 12.31 -6.60 -5.77
N ASP A 71 12.32 -5.32 -6.11
CA ASP A 71 11.41 -4.38 -5.48
C ASP A 71 9.96 -4.63 -5.91
N VAL A 72 9.76 -5.18 -7.10
CA VAL A 72 8.41 -5.56 -7.52
C VAL A 72 7.86 -6.63 -6.58
N VAL A 73 8.70 -7.61 -6.24
CA VAL A 73 8.28 -8.65 -5.31
C VAL A 73 7.92 -8.05 -3.95
N GLY A 74 8.75 -7.12 -3.46
CA GLY A 74 8.46 -6.43 -2.21
C GLY A 74 7.16 -5.65 -2.26
N THR A 75 6.92 -4.96 -3.38
CA THR A 75 5.70 -4.21 -3.59
C THR A 75 4.48 -5.13 -3.52
N LEU A 76 4.56 -6.25 -4.25
CA LEU A 76 3.44 -7.20 -4.24
C LEU A 76 3.21 -7.76 -2.85
N GLY A 77 4.27 -7.97 -2.09
CA GLY A 77 4.13 -8.42 -0.72
C GLY A 77 3.37 -7.43 0.15
N LEU A 78 3.64 -6.14 -0.03
CA LEU A 78 2.93 -5.11 0.72
C LEU A 78 1.46 -5.04 0.31
N PHE A 79 1.18 -5.11 -0.99
CA PHE A 79 -0.20 -5.13 -1.45
C PHE A 79 -0.94 -6.34 -0.92
N ARG A 80 -0.29 -7.49 -0.91
CA ARG A 80 -0.90 -8.70 -0.39
C ARG A 80 -1.20 -8.57 1.10
N LYS A 81 -0.25 -8.06 1.85
CA LYS A 81 -0.43 -7.87 3.28
C LYS A 81 -1.61 -6.95 3.57
N ASN A 82 -1.71 -5.87 2.81
CA ASN A 82 -2.82 -4.95 3.03
C ASN A 82 -4.14 -5.54 2.54
N TYR A 83 -4.10 -6.31 1.45
CA TYR A 83 -5.28 -6.98 0.97
C TYR A 83 -5.82 -7.95 2.02
N GLU A 84 -4.94 -8.74 2.62
CA GLU A 84 -5.35 -9.68 3.64
C GLU A 84 -5.94 -8.95 4.84
N ARG A 85 -5.33 -7.85 5.23
CA ARG A 85 -5.85 -7.07 6.34
C ARG A 85 -7.25 -6.54 6.05
N LEU A 86 -7.45 -6.04 4.84
CA LEU A 86 -8.72 -5.42 4.48
C LEU A 86 -9.82 -6.43 4.21
N THR A 87 -9.46 -7.66 3.89
CA THR A 87 -10.45 -8.69 3.58
C THR A 87 -10.69 -9.64 4.72
N GLU A 88 -9.79 -9.73 5.67
CA GLU A 88 -10.00 -10.55 6.85
C GLU A 88 -11.05 -9.91 7.72
N ARG A 89 -12.00 -10.72 8.19
CA ARG A 89 -13.06 -10.22 9.01
C ARG A 89 -12.84 -10.71 10.42
N LYS A 90 -13.20 -9.87 11.36
CA LYS A 90 -13.03 -10.25 12.75
C LYS A 90 -13.74 -11.53 13.07
N GLY A 91 -14.94 -11.71 12.50
CA GLY A 91 -15.66 -12.94 12.71
C GLY A 91 -14.93 -14.14 12.16
N ALA A 92 -14.21 -13.96 11.09
CA ALA A 92 -13.48 -15.07 10.48
C ALA A 92 -12.30 -15.45 11.35
N GLU A 93 -11.84 -14.55 12.13
CA GLU A 93 -10.71 -14.81 12.98
C GLU A 93 -11.08 -15.59 14.22
N ALA A 94 -12.32 -15.53 14.53
CA ALA A 94 -12.81 -16.20 15.74
C ALA A 94 -12.76 -17.69 15.60
#